data_95b07edde0935b2215dad3478d525e68
#
_entry.id   95b07edde0935b2215dad3478d525e68
#
_cell.length_a   1.000
_cell.length_b   1.000
_cell.length_c   1.000
_cell.angle_alpha   90.00
_cell.angle_beta   90.00
_cell.angle_gamma   90.00
#
_symmetry.space_group_name_H-M   'P 1'
#
loop_
_entity.id
_entity.type
_entity.pdbx_description
1 polymer ?
#
loop_
_entity_poly.entity_id
_entity_poly.type
_entity_poly.pdbx_seq_one_letter_code
_entity_poly.pdbx_strand_id
1 'polypeptide(L)'
;MELHAVNVGYGDAFFFEWNGHSLLLDTGSGLDGEYCEHPERVDIVSFLIERKVSRIDTLIITHIHEDHVGKLKEVLEHFSVGKLWIPKGFMTFQKDVPKVDIEFSKNSSKYFYKSLQDFGEALAYCQERGIPVGTLAHGDSMELDGLRIEVLGAKDSILEEFLSLYVQLQGCAEDSRKEEIIEKMDAMSNHTCMLLKILYKTFSGLFCGDNTPKHWDEAIQEKLSDITWIKIPHHGQVDSLSEHFMRKMPLEFCLTTASSDRRYNSANPEVYKALRQWAKEDQRELKVLFTDPSTEYSSFPEVEYGNRSICFSIGEELRYQYEK
;
A
#
# COMPACT_ATOMS: atom_id res chain seq x y z
N MET A 1 14.58 13.69 5.71
CA MET A 1 14.07 12.38 5.34
C MET A 1 13.79 12.38 3.85
N GLU A 2 14.10 11.30 3.18
CA GLU A 2 13.69 11.06 1.80
C GLU A 2 12.61 9.98 1.79
N LEU A 3 11.57 10.18 0.98
CA LEU A 3 10.51 9.23 0.73
C LEU A 3 10.44 8.98 -0.78
N HIS A 4 10.68 7.75 -1.19
CA HIS A 4 10.56 7.31 -2.57
C HIS A 4 9.25 6.56 -2.77
N ALA A 5 8.36 7.11 -3.60
CA ALA A 5 7.22 6.39 -4.14
C ALA A 5 7.68 5.71 -5.43
N VAL A 6 7.87 4.40 -5.38
CA VAL A 6 8.47 3.64 -6.48
C VAL A 6 7.43 3.34 -7.54
N ASN A 7 7.79 3.49 -8.81
CA ASN A 7 6.94 3.13 -9.93
C ASN A 7 6.95 1.60 -10.14
N VAL A 8 6.16 0.91 -9.37
CA VAL A 8 5.95 -0.55 -9.49
C VAL A 8 4.81 -0.91 -10.44
N GLY A 9 4.36 0.06 -11.26
CA GLY A 9 3.14 -0.08 -12.05
C GLY A 9 1.90 -0.02 -11.17
N TYR A 10 1.01 -1.01 -11.27
CA TYR A 10 -0.13 -1.12 -10.37
C TYR A 10 0.33 -1.73 -9.05
N GLY A 11 0.31 -0.95 -7.96
CA GLY A 11 0.69 -1.39 -6.63
C GLY A 11 1.38 -0.32 -5.79
N ASP A 12 1.63 -0.63 -4.52
CA ASP A 12 2.28 0.26 -3.56
C ASP A 12 3.66 -0.26 -3.17
N ALA A 13 4.67 0.62 -3.27
CA ALA A 13 5.99 0.43 -2.68
C ALA A 13 6.57 1.80 -2.31
N PHE A 14 6.76 2.04 -0.99
CA PHE A 14 7.29 3.29 -0.47
C PHE A 14 8.54 3.03 0.36
N PHE A 15 9.65 3.63 -0.04
CA PHE A 15 10.91 3.49 0.68
C PHE A 15 11.30 4.81 1.33
N PHE A 16 11.53 4.78 2.64
CA PHE A 16 11.90 5.92 3.46
C PHE A 16 13.33 5.77 3.96
N GLU A 17 14.10 6.87 3.91
CA GLU A 17 15.44 6.94 4.48
C GLU A 17 15.58 8.21 5.32
N TRP A 18 16.03 8.06 6.57
CA TRP A 18 16.31 9.19 7.46
C TRP A 18 17.34 8.81 8.54
N ASN A 19 18.24 9.72 8.88
CA ASN A 19 19.21 9.57 9.99
C ASN A 19 19.94 8.21 10.02
N GLY A 20 20.12 7.55 8.87
CA GLY A 20 20.72 6.21 8.77
C GLY A 20 19.74 5.07 9.06
N HIS A 21 18.45 5.34 9.21
CA HIS A 21 17.37 4.36 9.31
C HIS A 21 16.64 4.22 7.98
N SER A 22 15.98 3.07 7.80
CA SER A 22 15.18 2.78 6.63
C SER A 22 13.86 2.09 6.96
N LEU A 23 12.82 2.45 6.22
CA LEU A 23 11.52 1.79 6.29
C LEU A 23 11.03 1.51 4.86
N LEU A 24 10.54 0.31 4.64
CA LEU A 24 9.81 -0.07 3.44
C LEU A 24 8.34 -0.32 3.81
N LEU A 25 7.43 0.33 3.11
CA LEU A 25 5.99 0.15 3.24
C LEU A 25 5.45 -0.45 1.95
N ASP A 26 4.93 -1.66 2.03
CA ASP A 26 4.52 -2.54 0.94
C ASP A 26 5.64 -2.86 -0.06
N THR A 27 5.43 -3.84 -0.93
CA THR A 27 6.47 -4.38 -1.80
C THR A 27 6.10 -4.42 -3.28
N GLY A 28 4.97 -3.83 -3.67
CA GLY A 28 4.52 -3.77 -5.05
C GLY A 28 4.07 -5.13 -5.61
N SER A 29 3.86 -5.14 -6.92
CA SER A 29 3.40 -6.31 -7.65
C SER A 29 4.47 -7.39 -7.83
N GLY A 30 4.07 -8.65 -7.72
CA GLY A 30 4.87 -9.83 -8.06
C GLY A 30 4.65 -10.31 -9.49
N LEU A 31 3.82 -9.63 -10.28
CA LEU A 31 3.52 -10.02 -11.66
C LEU A 31 4.59 -9.50 -12.62
N ASP A 32 5.31 -10.39 -13.28
CA ASP A 32 6.34 -10.01 -14.26
C ASP A 32 5.80 -9.13 -15.38
N GLY A 33 4.52 -9.27 -15.74
CA GLY A 33 3.85 -8.43 -16.74
C GLY A 33 3.79 -6.95 -16.40
N GLU A 34 3.94 -6.56 -15.11
CA GLU A 34 4.04 -5.16 -14.73
C GLU A 34 5.33 -4.51 -15.23
N TYR A 35 6.41 -5.27 -15.36
CA TYR A 35 7.76 -4.74 -15.59
C TYR A 35 8.27 -5.00 -17.01
N CYS A 36 7.91 -6.14 -17.64
CA CYS A 36 8.52 -6.60 -18.90
C CYS A 36 8.27 -5.67 -20.08
N GLU A 37 7.12 -4.98 -20.14
CA GLU A 37 6.71 -4.12 -21.27
C GLU A 37 6.85 -2.64 -20.98
N HIS A 38 7.27 -2.27 -19.77
CA HIS A 38 7.32 -0.91 -19.25
C HIS A 38 8.68 -0.62 -18.62
N PRO A 39 9.67 -0.11 -19.38
CA PRO A 39 11.03 0.10 -18.88
C PRO A 39 11.15 1.15 -17.78
N GLU A 40 10.14 2.01 -17.62
CA GLU A 40 10.02 2.99 -16.54
C GLU A 40 9.56 2.37 -15.22
N ARG A 41 8.92 1.20 -15.25
CA ARG A 41 8.51 0.49 -14.04
C ARG A 41 9.66 -0.35 -13.52
N VAL A 42 9.81 -0.38 -12.21
CA VAL A 42 10.87 -1.11 -11.54
C VAL A 42 10.32 -1.87 -10.34
N ASP A 43 10.65 -3.14 -10.20
CA ASP A 43 10.33 -3.86 -8.98
C ASP A 43 11.15 -3.33 -7.80
N ILE A 44 10.61 -3.45 -6.60
CA ILE A 44 11.24 -2.87 -5.40
C ILE A 44 12.60 -3.49 -5.08
N VAL A 45 12.83 -4.76 -5.39
CA VAL A 45 14.12 -5.43 -5.15
C VAL A 45 15.20 -4.80 -6.03
N SER A 46 14.93 -4.66 -7.34
CA SER A 46 15.82 -4.00 -8.28
C SER A 46 16.08 -2.54 -7.91
N PHE A 47 15.04 -1.79 -7.53
CA PHE A 47 15.16 -0.40 -7.08
C PHE A 47 16.10 -0.26 -5.88
N LEU A 48 15.95 -1.10 -4.87
CA LEU A 48 16.79 -1.07 -3.66
C LEU A 48 18.24 -1.54 -3.93
N ILE A 49 18.44 -2.54 -4.82
CA ILE A 49 19.77 -2.98 -5.23
C ILE A 49 20.53 -1.85 -5.94
N GLU A 50 19.90 -1.16 -6.88
CA GLU A 50 20.51 -0.03 -7.60
C GLU A 50 20.93 1.10 -6.65
N ARG A 51 20.16 1.33 -5.59
CA ARG A 51 20.47 2.29 -4.52
C ARG A 51 21.48 1.76 -3.50
N LYS A 52 21.96 0.53 -3.66
CA LYS A 52 22.94 -0.13 -2.76
C LYS A 52 22.41 -0.26 -1.33
N VAL A 53 21.11 -0.36 -1.17
CA VAL A 53 20.51 -0.69 0.11
C VAL A 53 20.91 -2.10 0.48
N SER A 54 21.40 -2.31 1.69
CA SER A 54 21.75 -3.65 2.21
C SER A 54 20.88 -4.08 3.38
N ARG A 55 20.20 -3.11 4.00
CA ARG A 55 19.39 -3.33 5.19
C ARG A 55 18.12 -2.49 5.13
N ILE A 56 17.02 -3.07 5.57
CA ILE A 56 15.73 -2.44 5.82
C ILE A 56 15.45 -2.62 7.32
N ASP A 57 15.46 -1.51 8.09
CA ASP A 57 15.27 -1.64 9.55
C ASP A 57 13.83 -2.01 9.89
N THR A 58 12.87 -1.47 9.16
CA THR A 58 11.44 -1.70 9.35
C THR A 58 10.77 -1.99 8.01
N LEU A 59 10.09 -3.12 7.92
CA LEU A 59 9.24 -3.48 6.79
C LEU A 59 7.79 -3.56 7.28
N ILE A 60 6.88 -2.87 6.62
CA ILE A 60 5.45 -2.87 6.96
C ILE A 60 4.67 -3.38 5.75
N ILE A 61 3.79 -4.35 5.95
CA ILE A 61 2.82 -4.81 4.96
C ILE A 61 1.43 -4.39 5.41
N THR A 62 0.73 -3.64 4.56
CA THR A 62 -0.59 -3.07 4.89
C THR A 62 -1.71 -4.09 4.83
N HIS A 63 -1.73 -4.96 3.84
CA HIS A 63 -2.71 -6.04 3.66
C HIS A 63 -2.22 -7.09 2.64
N ILE A 64 -3.02 -8.14 2.40
CA ILE A 64 -2.66 -9.23 1.50
C ILE A 64 -3.37 -9.07 0.16
N HIS A 65 -2.79 -8.30 -0.75
CA HIS A 65 -3.08 -8.33 -2.19
C HIS A 65 -1.78 -8.39 -2.96
N GLU A 66 -1.85 -8.91 -4.17
CA GLU A 66 -0.69 -9.19 -5.03
C GLU A 66 0.17 -7.93 -5.25
N ASP A 67 -0.46 -6.80 -5.43
CA ASP A 67 0.14 -5.50 -5.71
C ASP A 67 0.71 -4.77 -4.46
N HIS A 68 0.63 -5.40 -3.28
CA HIS A 68 1.22 -4.93 -2.03
C HIS A 68 2.24 -5.92 -1.44
N VAL A 69 1.99 -7.23 -1.57
CA VAL A 69 2.88 -8.26 -1.01
C VAL A 69 3.70 -8.99 -2.07
N GLY A 70 3.56 -8.62 -3.34
CA GLY A 70 4.04 -9.42 -4.47
C GLY A 70 5.54 -9.72 -4.46
N LYS A 71 6.36 -8.83 -3.90
CA LYS A 71 7.81 -9.02 -3.76
C LYS A 71 8.28 -9.23 -2.31
N LEU A 72 7.36 -9.48 -1.36
CA LEU A 72 7.71 -9.62 0.06
C LEU A 72 8.79 -10.68 0.31
N LYS A 73 8.62 -11.88 -0.24
CA LYS A 73 9.58 -12.97 -0.05
C LYS A 73 10.93 -12.63 -0.63
N GLU A 74 10.97 -12.08 -1.85
CA GLU A 74 12.21 -11.66 -2.49
C GLU A 74 12.93 -10.56 -1.70
N VAL A 75 12.20 -9.60 -1.14
CA VAL A 75 12.77 -8.57 -0.25
C VAL A 75 13.41 -9.20 0.99
N LEU A 76 12.74 -10.14 1.64
CA LEU A 76 13.26 -10.86 2.81
C LEU A 76 14.50 -11.71 2.50
N GLU A 77 14.60 -12.24 1.28
CA GLU A 77 15.72 -13.06 0.82
C GLU A 77 16.96 -12.22 0.44
N HIS A 78 16.76 -11.03 -0.13
CA HIS A 78 17.84 -10.20 -0.65
C HIS A 78 18.40 -9.20 0.38
N PHE A 79 17.60 -8.75 1.34
CA PHE A 79 17.97 -7.71 2.28
C PHE A 79 17.97 -8.18 3.72
N SER A 80 18.85 -7.59 4.54
CA SER A 80 18.77 -7.76 5.99
C SER A 80 17.57 -6.97 6.52
N VAL A 81 16.51 -7.64 6.94
CA VAL A 81 15.31 -7.00 7.50
C VAL A 81 15.38 -7.03 9.02
N GLY A 82 15.29 -5.85 9.65
CA GLY A 82 15.34 -5.73 11.11
C GLY A 82 14.06 -6.21 11.78
N LYS A 83 12.90 -5.84 11.26
CA LYS A 83 11.59 -6.30 11.72
C LYS A 83 10.52 -6.14 10.64
N LEU A 84 9.69 -7.18 10.50
CA LEU A 84 8.47 -7.15 9.69
C LEU A 84 7.27 -6.82 10.59
N TRP A 85 6.43 -5.88 10.14
CA TRP A 85 5.17 -5.53 10.78
C TRP A 85 3.99 -5.83 9.85
N ILE A 86 2.96 -6.48 10.38
CA ILE A 86 1.78 -6.93 9.64
C ILE A 86 0.51 -6.61 10.42
N PRO A 87 -0.69 -6.63 9.81
CA PRO A 87 -1.95 -6.44 10.53
C PRO A 87 -2.14 -7.46 11.65
N LYS A 88 -2.79 -7.04 12.73
CA LYS A 88 -3.15 -7.89 13.87
C LYS A 88 -3.85 -9.16 13.42
N GLY A 89 -3.38 -10.29 13.96
CA GLY A 89 -3.93 -11.61 13.66
C GLY A 89 -3.35 -12.29 12.42
N PHE A 90 -2.62 -11.59 11.55
CA PHE A 90 -2.11 -12.15 10.29
C PHE A 90 -0.98 -13.18 10.48
N MET A 91 -0.42 -13.31 11.69
CA MET A 91 0.45 -14.44 12.03
C MET A 91 -0.22 -15.81 11.84
N THR A 92 -1.56 -15.86 11.80
CA THR A 92 -2.29 -17.10 11.55
C THR A 92 -2.05 -17.69 10.15
N PHE A 93 -1.66 -16.84 9.16
CA PHE A 93 -1.36 -17.25 7.79
C PHE A 93 -0.01 -17.97 7.63
N GLN A 94 0.81 -18.02 8.67
CA GLN A 94 2.04 -18.83 8.70
C GLN A 94 1.76 -20.34 8.58
N LYS A 95 0.54 -20.77 8.88
CA LYS A 95 0.11 -22.15 8.69
C LYS A 95 -0.13 -22.42 7.20
N ASP A 96 -0.01 -23.68 6.81
CA ASP A 96 -0.28 -24.11 5.45
C ASP A 96 -1.66 -23.62 4.98
N VAL A 97 -1.65 -22.82 3.93
CA VAL A 97 -2.87 -22.41 3.25
C VAL A 97 -3.47 -23.64 2.58
N PRO A 98 -4.76 -23.96 2.82
CA PRO A 98 -5.38 -25.15 2.24
C PRO A 98 -5.27 -25.16 0.72
N LYS A 99 -4.81 -26.27 0.17
CA LYS A 99 -4.74 -26.47 -1.29
C LYS A 99 -6.14 -26.45 -1.90
N VAL A 100 -6.25 -25.78 -3.04
CA VAL A 100 -7.44 -25.74 -3.88
C VAL A 100 -7.05 -26.29 -5.25
N ASP A 101 -7.69 -27.38 -5.68
CA ASP A 101 -7.40 -28.08 -6.92
C ASP A 101 -8.53 -27.85 -7.95
N ILE A 102 -8.78 -26.57 -8.25
CA ILE A 102 -9.76 -26.13 -9.26
C ILE A 102 -9.19 -24.97 -10.08
N GLU A 103 -9.76 -24.75 -11.24
CA GLU A 103 -9.57 -23.52 -12.00
C GLU A 103 -10.49 -22.43 -11.42
N PHE A 104 -9.90 -21.33 -10.92
CA PHE A 104 -10.67 -20.23 -10.36
C PHE A 104 -11.53 -19.55 -11.42
N SER A 105 -12.78 -19.26 -11.08
CA SER A 105 -13.71 -18.53 -11.94
C SER A 105 -13.30 -17.07 -12.17
N LYS A 106 -12.58 -16.48 -11.22
CA LYS A 106 -12.08 -15.09 -11.26
C LYS A 106 -10.56 -15.03 -11.14
N ASN A 107 -9.93 -14.25 -12.01
CA ASN A 107 -8.49 -14.02 -11.95
C ASN A 107 -8.07 -13.30 -10.64
N SER A 108 -8.88 -12.36 -10.12
CA SER A 108 -8.58 -11.68 -8.86
C SER A 108 -8.44 -12.67 -7.72
N SER A 109 -9.40 -13.59 -7.56
CA SER A 109 -9.36 -14.59 -6.51
C SER A 109 -8.22 -15.59 -6.66
N LYS A 110 -7.80 -15.89 -7.90
CA LYS A 110 -6.61 -16.67 -8.16
C LYS A 110 -5.34 -15.95 -7.70
N TYR A 111 -5.20 -14.65 -8.01
CA TYR A 111 -4.06 -13.84 -7.58
C TYR A 111 -4.07 -13.66 -6.06
N PHE A 112 -5.23 -13.39 -5.46
CA PHE A 112 -5.36 -13.29 -4.02
C PHE A 112 -4.96 -14.60 -3.31
N TYR A 113 -5.43 -15.74 -3.83
CA TYR A 113 -5.06 -17.05 -3.26
C TYR A 113 -3.55 -17.29 -3.33
N LYS A 114 -2.92 -16.95 -4.46
CA LYS A 114 -1.47 -17.00 -4.58
C LYS A 114 -0.79 -16.09 -3.56
N SER A 115 -1.25 -14.85 -3.44
CA SER A 115 -0.69 -13.89 -2.46
C SER A 115 -0.81 -14.37 -1.03
N LEU A 116 -1.92 -15.04 -0.70
CA LEU A 116 -2.11 -15.65 0.62
C LEU A 116 -1.08 -16.76 0.89
N GLN A 117 -0.77 -17.58 -0.14
CA GLN A 117 0.26 -18.61 -0.04
C GLN A 117 1.66 -18.00 0.09
N ASP A 118 2.01 -17.06 -0.79
CA ASP A 118 3.30 -16.36 -0.80
C ASP A 118 3.54 -15.62 0.53
N PHE A 119 2.50 -15.01 1.09
CA PHE A 119 2.56 -14.37 2.40
C PHE A 119 2.81 -15.36 3.54
N GLY A 120 2.12 -16.52 3.51
CA GLY A 120 2.37 -17.61 4.47
C GLY A 120 3.80 -18.12 4.39
N GLU A 121 4.33 -18.32 3.18
CA GLU A 121 5.73 -18.71 2.95
C GLU A 121 6.71 -17.64 3.45
N ALA A 122 6.42 -16.36 3.25
CA ALA A 122 7.25 -15.26 3.76
C ALA A 122 7.30 -15.25 5.29
N LEU A 123 6.18 -15.50 5.97
CA LEU A 123 6.15 -15.63 7.44
C LEU A 123 6.94 -16.85 7.92
N ALA A 124 6.83 -17.98 7.22
CA ALA A 124 7.62 -19.18 7.53
C ALA A 124 9.12 -18.91 7.37
N TYR A 125 9.51 -18.19 6.29
CA TYR A 125 10.89 -17.75 6.07
C TYR A 125 11.38 -16.84 7.20
N CYS A 126 10.57 -15.89 7.66
CA CYS A 126 10.92 -15.03 8.79
C CYS A 126 11.21 -15.87 10.05
N GLN A 127 10.38 -16.87 10.34
CA GLN A 127 10.60 -17.77 11.48
C GLN A 127 11.90 -18.57 11.34
N GLU A 128 12.14 -19.14 10.17
CA GLU A 128 13.34 -19.93 9.88
C GLU A 128 14.63 -19.09 10.02
N ARG A 129 14.59 -17.85 9.57
CA ARG A 129 15.75 -16.93 9.60
C ARG A 129 15.85 -16.10 10.87
N GLY A 130 14.90 -16.22 11.80
CA GLY A 130 14.87 -15.44 13.03
C GLY A 130 14.60 -13.96 12.81
N ILE A 131 13.93 -13.57 11.71
CA ILE A 131 13.49 -12.20 11.47
C ILE A 131 12.29 -11.93 12.37
N PRO A 132 12.36 -10.90 13.25
CA PRO A 132 11.25 -10.59 14.13
C PRO A 132 10.00 -10.15 13.34
N VAL A 133 8.84 -10.72 13.68
CA VAL A 133 7.56 -10.30 13.14
C VAL A 133 6.72 -9.69 14.26
N GLY A 134 6.23 -8.48 14.08
CA GLY A 134 5.30 -7.79 14.96
C GLY A 134 3.95 -7.57 14.30
N THR A 135 2.93 -7.31 15.09
CA THR A 135 1.59 -6.98 14.60
C THR A 135 1.18 -5.57 15.00
N LEU A 136 0.40 -4.93 14.15
CA LEU A 136 -0.16 -3.61 14.37
C LEU A 136 -1.70 -3.67 14.30
N ALA A 137 -2.35 -2.96 15.19
CA ALA A 137 -3.79 -2.84 15.28
C ALA A 137 -4.23 -1.36 15.23
N HIS A 138 -5.52 -1.13 14.98
CA HIS A 138 -6.12 0.19 15.12
C HIS A 138 -5.81 0.79 16.50
N GLY A 139 -5.33 2.02 16.52
CA GLY A 139 -4.94 2.76 17.72
C GLY A 139 -3.48 2.57 18.15
N ASP A 140 -2.76 1.62 17.58
CA ASP A 140 -1.32 1.47 17.84
C ASP A 140 -0.53 2.64 17.25
N SER A 141 0.62 2.90 17.87
CA SER A 141 1.61 3.84 17.33
C SER A 141 3.02 3.35 17.59
N MET A 142 3.95 3.75 16.74
CA MET A 142 5.38 3.49 16.90
C MET A 142 6.19 4.77 16.66
N GLU A 143 7.31 4.87 17.35
CA GLU A 143 8.31 5.92 17.19
C GLU A 143 9.62 5.31 16.72
N LEU A 144 10.17 5.85 15.63
CA LEU A 144 11.39 5.37 14.97
C LEU A 144 12.31 6.57 14.71
N ASP A 145 13.12 6.96 15.68
CA ASP A 145 14.08 8.08 15.58
C ASP A 145 13.46 9.37 15.00
N GLY A 146 12.37 9.84 15.62
CA GLY A 146 11.64 11.05 15.24
C GLY A 146 10.62 10.87 14.12
N LEU A 147 10.55 9.69 13.50
CA LEU A 147 9.44 9.30 12.61
C LEU A 147 8.37 8.60 13.46
N ARG A 148 7.15 9.11 13.43
CA ARG A 148 6.02 8.53 14.15
C ARG A 148 5.01 7.97 13.17
N ILE A 149 4.55 6.74 13.44
CA ILE A 149 3.51 6.06 12.66
C ILE A 149 2.33 5.81 13.59
N GLU A 150 1.14 6.25 13.20
CA GLU A 150 -0.12 5.97 13.87
C GLU A 150 -0.99 5.08 12.97
N VAL A 151 -1.55 4.01 13.53
CA VAL A 151 -2.46 3.09 12.82
C VAL A 151 -3.90 3.55 13.05
N LEU A 152 -4.51 4.13 12.02
CA LEU A 152 -5.87 4.67 12.07
C LEU A 152 -6.95 3.66 11.61
N GLY A 153 -6.56 2.55 10.97
CA GLY A 153 -7.38 1.44 10.45
C GLY A 153 -6.47 0.26 10.12
N ALA A 154 -6.94 -0.93 9.83
CA ALA A 154 -8.31 -1.42 9.81
C ALA A 154 -8.87 -1.64 11.23
N LYS A 155 -10.21 -1.58 11.36
CA LYS A 155 -10.89 -1.86 12.63
C LYS A 155 -10.75 -3.34 13.01
N ASP A 156 -10.61 -3.63 14.31
CA ASP A 156 -10.49 -5.00 14.83
C ASP A 156 -11.63 -5.92 14.36
N SER A 157 -12.88 -5.43 14.32
CA SER A 157 -14.02 -6.21 13.85
C SER A 157 -13.91 -6.68 12.41
N ILE A 158 -13.29 -5.88 11.53
CA ILE A 158 -13.04 -6.25 10.13
C ILE A 158 -11.97 -7.33 10.07
N LEU A 159 -10.89 -7.19 10.85
CA LEU A 159 -9.83 -8.18 10.92
C LEU A 159 -10.34 -9.52 11.48
N GLU A 160 -11.18 -9.48 12.51
CA GLU A 160 -11.80 -10.67 13.11
C GLU A 160 -12.71 -11.41 12.11
N GLU A 161 -13.52 -10.67 11.33
CA GLU A 161 -14.35 -11.25 10.28
C GLU A 161 -13.49 -11.93 9.19
N PHE A 162 -12.46 -11.24 8.71
CA PHE A 162 -11.54 -11.77 7.72
C PHE A 162 -10.83 -13.05 8.21
N LEU A 163 -10.33 -13.03 9.43
CA LEU A 163 -9.69 -14.20 10.05
C LEU A 163 -10.68 -15.37 10.26
N SER A 164 -11.94 -15.07 10.54
CA SER A 164 -13.02 -16.07 10.62
C SER A 164 -13.23 -16.78 9.28
N LEU A 165 -13.15 -16.07 8.15
CA LEU A 165 -13.19 -16.68 6.81
C LEU A 165 -12.01 -17.62 6.59
N TYR A 166 -10.80 -17.24 7.03
CA TYR A 166 -9.64 -18.12 6.92
C TYR A 166 -9.78 -19.40 7.75
N VAL A 167 -10.33 -19.31 8.97
CA VAL A 167 -10.63 -20.50 9.78
C VAL A 167 -11.66 -21.40 9.07
N GLN A 168 -12.67 -20.82 8.42
CA GLN A 168 -13.61 -21.59 7.60
C GLN A 168 -12.92 -22.26 6.41
N LEU A 169 -11.99 -21.56 5.74
CA LEU A 169 -11.19 -22.10 4.64
C LEU A 169 -10.38 -23.32 5.11
N GLN A 170 -9.71 -23.22 6.26
CA GLN A 170 -8.93 -24.33 6.83
C GLN A 170 -9.77 -25.56 7.17
N GLY A 171 -11.02 -25.38 7.61
CA GLY A 171 -11.95 -26.45 7.94
C GLY A 171 -12.73 -27.01 6.75
N CYS A 172 -12.59 -26.42 5.57
CA CYS A 172 -13.39 -26.78 4.39
C CYS A 172 -12.73 -27.92 3.60
N ALA A 173 -13.51 -28.97 3.29
CA ALA A 173 -13.06 -30.12 2.49
C ALA A 173 -13.36 -29.97 0.98
N GLU A 174 -14.41 -29.26 0.63
CA GLU A 174 -14.91 -29.12 -0.74
C GLU A 174 -14.26 -27.92 -1.45
N ASP A 175 -13.61 -28.15 -2.59
CA ASP A 175 -12.87 -27.12 -3.30
C ASP A 175 -13.75 -26.00 -3.87
N SER A 176 -14.97 -26.30 -4.35
CA SER A 176 -15.93 -25.27 -4.77
C SER A 176 -16.30 -24.32 -3.64
N ARG A 177 -16.44 -24.84 -2.43
CA ARG A 177 -16.73 -24.02 -1.24
C ARG A 177 -15.50 -23.25 -0.77
N LYS A 178 -14.29 -23.80 -0.93
CA LYS A 178 -13.05 -23.07 -0.68
C LYS A 178 -12.93 -21.88 -1.62
N GLU A 179 -13.27 -22.04 -2.92
CA GLU A 179 -13.29 -20.93 -3.87
C GLU A 179 -14.22 -19.81 -3.42
N GLU A 180 -15.45 -20.13 -3.02
CA GLU A 180 -16.40 -19.12 -2.50
C GLU A 180 -15.86 -18.37 -1.27
N ILE A 181 -15.13 -19.06 -0.38
CA ILE A 181 -14.52 -18.44 0.79
C ILE A 181 -13.38 -17.53 0.36
N ILE A 182 -12.52 -17.99 -0.55
CA ILE A 182 -11.41 -17.20 -1.10
C ILE A 182 -11.92 -15.96 -1.81
N GLU A 183 -12.99 -16.05 -2.60
CA GLU A 183 -13.62 -14.89 -3.23
C GLU A 183 -14.12 -13.85 -2.20
N LYS A 184 -14.68 -14.31 -1.08
CA LYS A 184 -15.10 -13.42 0.00
C LYS A 184 -13.91 -12.77 0.70
N MET A 185 -12.83 -13.53 0.91
CA MET A 185 -11.60 -13.00 1.49
C MET A 185 -10.96 -11.98 0.55
N ASP A 186 -10.87 -12.26 -0.77
CA ASP A 186 -10.39 -11.34 -1.80
C ASP A 186 -11.17 -10.01 -1.76
N ALA A 187 -12.50 -10.07 -1.85
CA ALA A 187 -13.36 -8.89 -1.80
C ALA A 187 -13.25 -8.09 -0.48
N MET A 188 -12.81 -8.73 0.59
CA MET A 188 -12.69 -8.12 1.92
C MET A 188 -11.27 -7.65 2.23
N SER A 189 -10.27 -8.09 1.50
CA SER A 189 -8.86 -7.85 1.81
C SER A 189 -8.53 -6.35 1.88
N ASN A 190 -9.04 -5.51 0.97
CA ASN A 190 -8.86 -4.06 1.02
C ASN A 190 -9.40 -3.42 2.30
N HIS A 191 -10.44 -4.01 2.90
CA HIS A 191 -11.00 -3.52 4.17
C HIS A 191 -10.06 -3.82 5.35
N THR A 192 -9.18 -4.83 5.23
CA THR A 192 -8.17 -5.17 6.25
C THR A 192 -6.91 -4.32 6.15
N CYS A 193 -6.80 -3.50 5.10
CA CYS A 193 -5.64 -2.67 4.84
C CYS A 193 -5.41 -1.66 5.98
N MET A 194 -4.19 -1.59 6.49
CA MET A 194 -3.81 -0.61 7.50
C MET A 194 -3.84 0.80 6.90
N LEU A 195 -4.59 1.70 7.54
CA LEU A 195 -4.55 3.13 7.28
C LEU A 195 -3.50 3.76 8.19
N LEU A 196 -2.40 4.24 7.62
CA LEU A 196 -1.26 4.73 8.38
C LEU A 196 -1.11 6.24 8.24
N LYS A 197 -1.02 6.94 9.38
CA LYS A 197 -0.59 8.33 9.44
C LYS A 197 0.88 8.36 9.82
N ILE A 198 1.72 8.95 8.94
CA ILE A 198 3.17 9.05 9.14
C ILE A 198 3.54 10.52 9.34
N LEU A 199 4.22 10.79 10.45
CA LEU A 199 4.62 12.11 10.87
C LEU A 199 6.15 12.19 10.98
N TYR A 200 6.75 13.22 10.39
CA TYR A 200 8.16 13.52 10.54
C TYR A 200 8.42 15.02 10.38
N LYS A 201 8.87 15.70 11.45
CA LYS A 201 9.03 17.17 11.45
C LYS A 201 7.73 17.87 11.02
N THR A 202 7.74 18.56 9.88
CA THR A 202 6.58 19.26 9.31
C THR A 202 5.73 18.37 8.42
N PHE A 203 6.18 17.17 8.07
CA PHE A 203 5.45 16.23 7.22
C PHE A 203 4.36 15.51 7.99
N SER A 204 3.15 15.52 7.44
CA SER A 204 2.02 14.72 7.90
C SER A 204 1.38 14.04 6.70
N GLY A 205 1.68 12.76 6.51
CA GLY A 205 1.24 11.95 5.37
C GLY A 205 0.24 10.88 5.78
N LEU A 206 -0.80 10.69 4.96
CA LEU A 206 -1.77 9.60 5.07
C LEU A 206 -1.52 8.56 3.99
N PHE A 207 -1.07 7.38 4.41
CA PHE A 207 -0.83 6.22 3.56
C PHE A 207 -2.03 5.29 3.68
N CYS A 208 -2.89 5.35 2.68
CA CYS A 208 -4.17 4.65 2.72
C CYS A 208 -4.07 3.19 2.29
N GLY A 209 -3.01 2.80 1.56
CA GLY A 209 -3.06 1.55 0.82
C GLY A 209 -4.36 1.48 0.04
N ASP A 210 -5.13 0.43 0.25
CA ASP A 210 -6.44 0.25 -0.37
C ASP A 210 -7.63 0.48 0.57
N ASN A 211 -7.35 0.99 1.78
CA ASN A 211 -8.38 1.35 2.76
C ASN A 211 -9.12 2.61 2.31
N THR A 212 -10.38 2.47 1.92
CA THR A 212 -11.18 3.56 1.36
C THR A 212 -11.99 4.32 2.44
N PRO A 213 -12.40 5.58 2.17
CA PRO A 213 -13.18 6.40 3.09
C PRO A 213 -14.50 5.78 3.58
N LYS A 214 -15.00 4.74 2.89
CA LYS A 214 -16.18 3.99 3.32
C LYS A 214 -16.04 3.39 4.73
N HIS A 215 -14.79 3.11 5.15
CA HIS A 215 -14.49 2.49 6.44
C HIS A 215 -14.00 3.50 7.49
N TRP A 216 -13.89 4.78 7.14
CA TRP A 216 -13.45 5.83 8.06
C TRP A 216 -14.63 6.35 8.89
N ASP A 217 -14.42 6.46 10.19
CA ASP A 217 -15.40 6.98 11.14
C ASP A 217 -14.98 8.35 11.71
N GLU A 218 -15.75 8.85 12.66
CA GLU A 218 -15.48 10.13 13.31
C GLU A 218 -14.13 10.15 14.04
N ALA A 219 -13.71 9.04 14.64
CA ALA A 219 -12.42 8.95 15.32
C ALA A 219 -11.23 9.07 14.35
N ILE A 220 -11.32 8.46 13.17
CA ILE A 220 -10.36 8.68 12.09
C ILE A 220 -10.39 10.12 11.63
N GLN A 221 -11.60 10.69 11.45
CA GLN A 221 -11.79 12.06 11.00
C GLN A 221 -11.08 13.10 11.89
N GLU A 222 -11.10 12.93 13.20
CA GLU A 222 -10.41 13.82 14.16
C GLU A 222 -8.89 13.84 13.95
N LYS A 223 -8.33 12.81 13.35
CA LYS A 223 -6.89 12.65 13.05
C LYS A 223 -6.46 13.23 11.71
N LEU A 224 -7.39 13.74 10.88
CA LEU A 224 -7.11 14.16 9.51
C LEU A 224 -6.77 15.65 9.38
N SER A 225 -7.00 16.47 10.37
CA SER A 225 -6.96 17.94 10.30
C SER A 225 -5.58 18.54 9.99
N ASP A 226 -4.51 17.78 10.12
CA ASP A 226 -3.13 18.18 9.87
C ASP A 226 -2.47 17.42 8.69
N ILE A 227 -3.23 16.61 7.96
CA ILE A 227 -2.72 15.84 6.81
C ILE A 227 -2.52 16.77 5.62
N THR A 228 -1.27 16.92 5.19
CA THR A 228 -0.89 17.73 4.02
C THR A 228 -0.55 16.89 2.79
N TRP A 229 -0.29 15.60 2.96
CA TRP A 229 0.08 14.66 1.91
C TRP A 229 -0.76 13.38 2.01
N ILE A 230 -1.27 12.87 0.90
CA ILE A 230 -2.03 11.64 0.86
C ILE A 230 -1.61 10.74 -0.30
N LYS A 231 -1.40 9.45 -0.03
CA LYS A 231 -1.52 8.42 -1.06
C LYS A 231 -3.01 8.15 -1.27
N ILE A 232 -3.49 8.42 -2.46
CA ILE A 232 -4.91 8.22 -2.81
C ILE A 232 -5.30 6.76 -2.58
N PRO A 233 -6.38 6.49 -1.82
CA PRO A 233 -6.84 5.14 -1.55
C PRO A 233 -7.06 4.32 -2.82
N HIS A 234 -6.83 3.00 -2.74
CA HIS A 234 -7.25 2.04 -3.76
C HIS A 234 -6.87 2.49 -5.19
N HIS A 235 -5.62 2.95 -5.34
CA HIS A 235 -5.01 3.40 -6.61
C HIS A 235 -5.86 4.39 -7.42
N GLY A 236 -6.71 5.19 -6.75
CA GLY A 236 -7.57 6.18 -7.39
C GLY A 236 -8.74 5.57 -8.15
N GLN A 237 -9.27 4.44 -7.74
CA GLN A 237 -10.56 3.92 -8.21
C GLN A 237 -11.72 4.82 -7.74
N VAL A 238 -12.91 4.63 -8.27
CA VAL A 238 -14.07 5.51 -8.00
C VAL A 238 -14.48 5.59 -6.53
N ASP A 239 -14.16 4.59 -5.72
CA ASP A 239 -14.44 4.50 -4.29
C ASP A 239 -13.36 5.16 -3.42
N SER A 240 -12.29 5.68 -4.03
CA SER A 240 -11.13 6.24 -3.32
C SER A 240 -11.40 7.56 -2.62
N LEU A 241 -12.48 8.28 -2.95
CA LEU A 241 -12.77 9.61 -2.43
C LEU A 241 -14.06 9.69 -1.62
N SER A 242 -14.01 10.57 -0.62
CA SER A 242 -15.16 11.14 0.04
C SER A 242 -14.94 12.64 0.22
N GLU A 243 -15.80 13.47 -0.36
CA GLU A 243 -15.73 14.93 -0.21
C GLU A 243 -15.64 15.34 1.25
N HIS A 244 -16.45 14.70 2.10
CA HIS A 244 -16.50 14.95 3.53
C HIS A 244 -15.14 14.83 4.21
N PHE A 245 -14.37 13.78 3.90
CA PHE A 245 -13.04 13.56 4.49
C PHE A 245 -11.97 14.38 3.81
N MET A 246 -12.00 14.46 2.46
CA MET A 246 -10.96 15.17 1.70
C MET A 246 -10.93 16.67 2.00
N ARG A 247 -12.08 17.30 2.23
CA ARG A 247 -12.14 18.73 2.58
C ARG A 247 -11.65 19.05 4.01
N LYS A 248 -11.53 18.06 4.87
CA LYS A 248 -11.00 18.24 6.25
C LYS A 248 -9.49 18.28 6.32
N MET A 249 -8.83 17.72 5.32
CA MET A 249 -7.38 17.68 5.23
C MET A 249 -6.88 18.94 4.50
N PRO A 250 -5.89 19.66 5.03
CA PRO A 250 -5.22 20.77 4.34
C PRO A 250 -4.24 20.25 3.28
N LEU A 251 -4.73 19.43 2.35
CA LEU A 251 -3.92 18.74 1.35
C LEU A 251 -3.18 19.69 0.44
N GLU A 252 -1.88 19.50 0.32
CA GLU A 252 -0.98 20.11 -0.65
C GLU A 252 -0.58 19.11 -1.74
N PHE A 253 -0.52 17.82 -1.40
CA PHE A 253 -0.08 16.76 -2.29
C PHE A 253 -1.05 15.57 -2.26
N CYS A 254 -1.43 15.11 -3.44
CA CYS A 254 -2.12 13.84 -3.67
C CYS A 254 -1.26 12.98 -4.58
N LEU A 255 -0.85 11.80 -4.12
CA LEU A 255 -0.10 10.83 -4.90
C LEU A 255 -0.97 9.64 -5.26
N THR A 256 -0.90 9.20 -6.50
CA THR A 256 -1.51 7.96 -6.98
C THR A 256 -0.45 6.99 -7.47
N THR A 257 -0.51 5.79 -6.96
CA THR A 257 0.31 4.63 -7.33
C THR A 257 -0.53 3.71 -8.19
N ALA A 258 -0.59 3.97 -9.48
CA ALA A 258 -1.38 3.22 -10.43
C ALA A 258 -0.62 3.06 -11.74
N SER A 259 -0.94 2.05 -12.51
CA SER A 259 -0.35 1.82 -13.83
C SER A 259 -0.95 2.74 -14.91
N SER A 260 -0.14 3.12 -15.88
CA SER A 260 -0.53 4.00 -17.01
C SER A 260 -1.63 3.41 -17.89
N ASP A 261 -1.76 2.09 -17.91
CA ASP A 261 -2.84 1.35 -18.57
C ASP A 261 -4.15 1.31 -17.75
N ARG A 262 -4.15 1.92 -16.56
CA ARG A 262 -5.32 2.06 -15.68
C ARG A 262 -5.96 0.71 -15.35
N ARG A 263 -5.15 -0.27 -14.99
CA ARG A 263 -5.62 -1.58 -14.54
C ARG A 263 -6.71 -1.42 -13.46
N TYR A 264 -7.74 -2.25 -13.53
CA TYR A 264 -8.92 -2.23 -12.64
C TYR A 264 -9.65 -0.88 -12.57
N ASN A 265 -9.57 -0.06 -13.66
CA ASN A 265 -10.14 1.27 -13.70
C ASN A 265 -9.56 2.21 -12.63
N SER A 266 -8.30 1.97 -12.26
CA SER A 266 -7.51 2.82 -11.37
C SER A 266 -7.22 4.19 -12.00
N ALA A 267 -6.68 5.11 -11.23
CA ALA A 267 -6.45 6.48 -11.66
C ALA A 267 -7.68 7.04 -12.43
N ASN A 268 -8.89 6.86 -11.88
CA ASN A 268 -10.13 7.19 -12.56
C ASN A 268 -10.28 8.71 -12.72
N PRO A 269 -10.56 9.25 -13.94
CA PRO A 269 -10.63 10.68 -14.19
C PRO A 269 -11.64 11.45 -13.31
N GLU A 270 -12.75 10.82 -12.92
CA GLU A 270 -13.74 11.48 -12.06
C GLU A 270 -13.19 11.78 -10.67
N VAL A 271 -12.25 10.96 -10.17
CA VAL A 271 -11.56 11.18 -8.89
C VAL A 271 -10.78 12.50 -8.95
N TYR A 272 -9.97 12.70 -9.97
CA TYR A 272 -9.10 13.89 -10.08
C TYR A 272 -9.86 15.14 -10.49
N LYS A 273 -10.93 14.98 -11.25
CA LYS A 273 -11.86 16.07 -11.54
C LYS A 273 -12.50 16.59 -10.26
N ALA A 274 -12.96 15.69 -9.38
CA ALA A 274 -13.53 16.04 -8.08
C ALA A 274 -12.48 16.71 -7.18
N LEU A 275 -11.28 16.14 -7.05
CA LEU A 275 -10.18 16.71 -6.26
C LEU A 275 -9.83 18.14 -6.69
N ARG A 276 -9.67 18.38 -8.01
CA ARG A 276 -9.34 19.71 -8.53
C ARG A 276 -10.49 20.69 -8.36
N GLN A 277 -11.74 20.23 -8.48
CA GLN A 277 -12.91 21.07 -8.22
C GLN A 277 -12.92 21.51 -6.76
N TRP A 278 -12.78 20.59 -5.81
CA TRP A 278 -12.78 20.92 -4.37
C TRP A 278 -11.61 21.81 -3.98
N ALA A 279 -10.41 21.56 -4.49
CA ALA A 279 -9.25 22.41 -4.26
C ALA A 279 -9.49 23.85 -4.76
N LYS A 280 -10.10 24.01 -5.94
CA LYS A 280 -10.46 25.31 -6.50
C LYS A 280 -11.51 26.04 -5.68
N GLU A 281 -12.57 25.34 -5.24
CA GLU A 281 -13.62 25.89 -4.38
C GLU A 281 -13.07 26.35 -3.03
N ASP A 282 -12.13 25.59 -2.46
CA ASP A 282 -11.47 25.89 -1.19
C ASP A 282 -10.28 26.86 -1.35
N GLN A 283 -10.00 27.36 -2.57
CA GLN A 283 -8.88 28.25 -2.90
C GLN A 283 -7.52 27.70 -2.47
N ARG A 284 -7.32 26.39 -2.61
CA ARG A 284 -6.09 25.68 -2.25
C ARG A 284 -5.30 25.31 -3.50
N GLU A 285 -3.97 25.42 -3.41
CA GLU A 285 -3.07 24.82 -4.37
C GLU A 285 -2.91 23.32 -4.02
N LEU A 286 -3.24 22.44 -4.97
CA LEU A 286 -3.16 21.01 -4.82
C LEU A 286 -2.33 20.41 -5.95
N LYS A 287 -1.23 19.74 -5.60
CA LYS A 287 -0.40 19.00 -6.55
C LYS A 287 -0.89 17.55 -6.63
N VAL A 288 -1.17 17.11 -7.86
CA VAL A 288 -1.66 15.77 -8.15
C VAL A 288 -0.58 15.01 -8.92
N LEU A 289 0.00 14.01 -8.28
CA LEU A 289 1.15 13.26 -8.76
C LEU A 289 0.77 11.80 -9.04
N PHE A 290 1.46 11.18 -9.99
CA PHE A 290 1.28 9.78 -10.35
C PHE A 290 2.65 9.12 -10.50
N THR A 291 2.82 7.91 -9.99
CA THR A 291 4.05 7.14 -10.20
C THR A 291 4.19 6.71 -11.66
N ASP A 292 3.09 6.32 -12.30
CA ASP A 292 3.02 5.94 -13.71
C ASP A 292 1.76 6.55 -14.36
N PRO A 293 1.84 7.83 -14.84
CA PRO A 293 0.67 8.56 -15.31
C PRO A 293 0.15 8.06 -16.66
N SER A 294 -1.16 7.90 -16.79
CA SER A 294 -1.84 7.76 -18.07
C SER A 294 -1.74 9.06 -18.89
N THR A 295 -1.74 8.95 -20.22
CA THR A 295 -1.73 10.09 -21.14
C THR A 295 -2.91 11.04 -20.96
N GLU A 296 -4.01 10.61 -20.35
CA GLU A 296 -5.16 11.44 -19.99
C GLU A 296 -4.79 12.60 -19.05
N TYR A 297 -3.70 12.46 -18.27
CA TYR A 297 -3.24 13.48 -17.31
C TYR A 297 -2.17 14.42 -17.86
N SER A 298 -1.90 14.39 -19.17
CA SER A 298 -0.88 15.23 -19.83
C SER A 298 -1.11 16.75 -19.68
N SER A 299 -2.32 17.15 -19.34
CA SER A 299 -2.65 18.56 -19.04
C SER A 299 -2.36 19.00 -17.61
N PHE A 300 -1.96 18.08 -16.74
CA PHE A 300 -1.64 18.39 -15.36
C PHE A 300 -0.20 18.89 -15.29
N PRO A 301 0.05 20.10 -14.76
CA PRO A 301 1.38 20.70 -14.79
C PRO A 301 2.42 19.94 -13.96
N GLU A 302 1.96 19.13 -13.00
CA GLU A 302 2.82 18.37 -12.11
C GLU A 302 3.22 16.99 -12.67
N VAL A 303 2.63 16.56 -13.79
CA VAL A 303 2.81 15.20 -14.32
C VAL A 303 4.04 15.12 -15.22
N GLU A 304 4.94 14.19 -14.90
CA GLU A 304 6.08 13.80 -15.72
C GLU A 304 6.00 12.30 -16.05
N TYR A 305 6.48 11.93 -17.24
CA TYR A 305 6.44 10.57 -17.76
C TYR A 305 7.81 9.88 -17.75
N GLY A 306 7.81 8.56 -17.76
CA GLY A 306 9.01 7.76 -17.87
C GLY A 306 9.89 7.83 -16.63
N ASN A 307 9.27 7.90 -15.45
CA ASN A 307 9.97 8.00 -14.17
C ASN A 307 9.91 6.67 -13.43
N ARG A 308 10.99 6.33 -12.74
CA ARG A 308 11.10 5.10 -11.93
C ARG A 308 10.62 5.31 -10.50
N SER A 309 10.66 6.55 -10.03
CA SER A 309 10.13 6.93 -8.72
C SER A 309 9.84 8.43 -8.64
N ILE A 310 9.12 8.81 -7.59
CA ILE A 310 9.01 10.18 -7.13
C ILE A 310 9.69 10.25 -5.76
N CYS A 311 10.75 11.04 -5.65
CA CYS A 311 11.43 11.29 -4.38
C CYS A 311 10.89 12.56 -3.74
N PHE A 312 10.42 12.44 -2.50
CA PHE A 312 10.03 13.56 -1.65
C PHE A 312 11.13 13.83 -0.62
N SER A 313 11.73 15.00 -0.69
CA SER A 313 12.70 15.48 0.32
C SER A 313 11.94 16.23 1.41
N ILE A 314 11.96 15.70 2.62
CA ILE A 314 11.22 16.20 3.79
C ILE A 314 12.17 16.87 4.77
N GLY A 315 12.13 18.20 4.83
CA GLY A 315 12.95 19.05 5.67
C GLY A 315 12.13 20.11 6.39
N GLU A 316 12.51 21.41 6.26
CA GLU A 316 11.68 22.55 6.67
C GLU A 316 10.50 22.74 5.72
N GLU A 317 10.70 22.41 4.44
CA GLU A 317 9.70 22.36 3.39
C GLU A 317 9.67 20.97 2.76
N LEU A 318 8.53 20.58 2.22
CA LEU A 318 8.37 19.39 1.40
C LEU A 318 8.65 19.73 -0.06
N ARG A 319 9.64 19.06 -0.64
CA ARG A 319 9.97 19.16 -2.07
C ARG A 319 9.87 17.80 -2.72
N TYR A 320 9.60 17.75 -4.01
CA TYR A 320 9.60 16.50 -4.76
C TYR A 320 10.36 16.63 -6.07
N GLN A 321 10.86 15.50 -6.55
CA GLN A 321 11.47 15.36 -7.86
C GLN A 321 11.15 13.98 -8.43
N TYR A 322 10.98 13.94 -9.75
CA TYR A 322 10.88 12.68 -10.48
C TYR A 322 12.28 12.12 -10.74
N GLU A 323 12.45 10.82 -10.56
CA GLU A 323 13.71 10.11 -10.79
C GLU A 323 13.57 9.21 -12.02
N LYS A 324 14.58 9.23 -12.91
CA LYS A 324 14.63 8.44 -14.15
C LYS A 324 15.24 7.06 -13.91
#